data_d7848c7945f4d0f34bf7d36338b1ce49
#
_entry.id   d7848c7945f4d0f34bf7d36338b1ce49
#
_cell.length_a   1.000
_cell.length_b   1.000
_cell.length_c   1.000
_cell.angle_alpha   90.00
_cell.angle_beta   90.00
_cell.angle_gamma   90.00
#
_symmetry.space_group_name_H-M   'P 1'
#
loop_
_entity.id
_entity.type
_entity.pdbx_description
1 polymer ?
#
loop_
_entity_poly.entity_id
_entity_poly.type
_entity_poly.pdbx_seq_one_letter_code
_entity_poly.pdbx_strand_id
1 'polypeptide(L)'
;MSRKSLLTNRASLTHKIGYAVRNPARITPYVKRTARDTWLRLKHPDHVAYYRAVMASDAGRSPEAAVGSRSHERWLALGEMQFAYLAEHGLRPEHRMLDIGCGNLRAGWRFIAHLDTGNYYGIDISPDILIAAKRTLTTYELQDKLPHLTITQDLTLDFLPAGYFDVVHAHSVFSHSPLEVIDECLAHVGRILAPGGFFDFSFDRTEGAEHQVLREDFYYRTDTLLRLARGHGLEARFMDDWEARPHGQSKIRVSNPAQPA
;
A
#
# COMPACT_ATOMS: atom_id res chain seq x y z
N MET A 1 -11.58 22.26 16.96
CA MET A 1 -10.27 22.95 17.01
C MET A 1 -9.42 22.39 15.86
N SER A 2 -9.13 23.22 14.88
CA SER A 2 -8.42 22.86 13.64
C SER A 2 -7.00 22.39 13.97
N ARG A 3 -6.67 21.11 13.78
CA ARG A 3 -5.28 20.61 13.81
C ARG A 3 -4.61 21.00 12.50
N LYS A 4 -3.84 22.08 12.54
CA LYS A 4 -2.92 22.42 11.45
C LYS A 4 -1.89 21.28 11.27
N SER A 5 -1.77 20.80 10.05
CA SER A 5 -0.76 19.85 9.57
C SER A 5 0.64 20.28 10.03
N LEU A 6 1.30 19.43 10.82
CA LEU A 6 2.64 19.64 11.39
C LEU A 6 3.79 19.11 10.51
N LEU A 7 3.51 18.81 9.23
CA LEU A 7 4.49 18.13 8.37
C LEU A 7 5.13 19.08 7.35
N THR A 8 6.13 19.86 7.76
CA THR A 8 7.03 20.57 6.84
C THR A 8 8.48 20.46 7.31
N ASN A 9 9.13 19.33 7.00
CA ASN A 9 10.60 19.32 6.99
C ASN A 9 11.05 19.22 5.52
N ARG A 10 11.27 20.37 4.89
CA ARG A 10 11.81 20.47 3.52
C ARG A 10 13.30 20.17 3.57
N ALA A 11 13.75 19.13 2.86
CA ALA A 11 15.16 18.96 2.58
C ALA A 11 15.76 20.31 2.13
N SER A 12 16.88 20.72 2.75
CA SER A 12 17.52 22.03 2.53
C SER A 12 17.64 22.33 1.03
N LEU A 13 17.34 23.56 0.63
CA LEU A 13 17.45 24.02 -0.77
C LEU A 13 18.85 23.75 -1.33
N THR A 14 19.88 23.87 -0.50
CA THR A 14 21.29 23.57 -0.82
C THR A 14 21.52 22.11 -1.16
N HIS A 15 20.83 21.17 -0.48
CA HIS A 15 20.92 19.74 -0.81
C HIS A 15 20.26 19.43 -2.17
N LYS A 16 19.12 20.05 -2.45
CA LYS A 16 18.41 19.89 -3.73
C LYS A 16 19.22 20.45 -4.90
N ILE A 17 19.83 21.62 -4.72
CA ILE A 17 20.71 22.24 -5.74
C ILE A 17 21.96 21.39 -5.96
N GLY A 18 22.62 20.93 -4.90
CA GLY A 18 23.79 20.05 -5.02
C GLY A 18 23.49 18.72 -5.72
N TYR A 19 22.32 18.13 -5.48
CA TYR A 19 21.88 16.92 -6.17
C TYR A 19 21.58 17.18 -7.66
N ALA A 20 20.91 18.28 -7.98
CA ALA A 20 20.59 18.66 -9.35
C ALA A 20 21.84 18.89 -10.20
N VAL A 21 22.83 19.60 -9.67
CA VAL A 21 24.12 19.85 -10.35
C VAL A 21 24.87 18.55 -10.65
N ARG A 22 24.81 17.57 -9.74
CA ARG A 22 25.45 16.25 -9.94
C ARG A 22 24.68 15.31 -10.88
N ASN A 23 23.40 15.60 -11.17
CA ASN A 23 22.52 14.74 -11.96
C ASN A 23 21.68 15.54 -12.97
N PRO A 24 22.30 16.24 -13.94
CA PRO A 24 21.59 17.17 -14.85
C PRO A 24 20.51 16.46 -15.71
N ALA A 25 20.73 15.22 -16.10
CA ALA A 25 19.75 14.45 -16.87
C ALA A 25 18.43 14.17 -16.10
N ARG A 26 18.44 14.30 -14.77
CA ARG A 26 17.25 14.10 -13.92
C ARG A 26 16.46 15.38 -13.68
N ILE A 27 17.00 16.55 -14.02
CA ILE A 27 16.35 17.85 -13.78
C ILE A 27 15.06 17.96 -14.59
N THR A 28 15.11 17.70 -15.89
CA THR A 28 13.92 17.83 -16.77
C THR A 28 12.77 16.88 -16.39
N PRO A 29 13.00 15.58 -16.15
CA PRO A 29 11.95 14.69 -15.62
C PRO A 29 11.41 15.16 -14.26
N TYR A 30 12.27 15.62 -13.36
CA TYR A 30 11.86 16.13 -12.05
C TYR A 30 10.97 17.37 -12.16
N VAL A 31 11.36 18.35 -12.99
CA VAL A 31 10.57 19.58 -13.20
C VAL A 31 9.22 19.25 -13.83
N LYS A 32 9.18 18.39 -14.85
CA LYS A 32 7.93 17.95 -15.49
C LYS A 32 7.01 17.24 -14.48
N ARG A 33 7.56 16.32 -13.67
CA ARG A 33 6.81 15.64 -12.61
C ARG A 33 6.26 16.65 -11.60
N THR A 34 7.12 17.53 -11.07
CA THR A 34 6.70 18.54 -10.08
C THR A 34 5.63 19.49 -10.62
N ALA A 35 5.72 19.91 -11.89
CA ALA A 35 4.69 20.73 -12.52
C ALA A 35 3.36 19.99 -12.67
N ARG A 36 3.39 18.72 -13.14
CA ARG A 36 2.22 17.83 -13.21
C ARG A 36 1.57 17.68 -11.83
N ASP A 37 2.37 17.30 -10.82
CA ASP A 37 1.88 17.01 -9.48
C ASP A 37 1.30 18.28 -8.81
N THR A 38 1.90 19.44 -9.08
CA THR A 38 1.36 20.72 -8.60
C THR A 38 0.00 21.02 -9.26
N TRP A 39 -0.12 20.81 -10.57
CA TRP A 39 -1.38 21.02 -11.29
C TRP A 39 -2.45 20.04 -10.81
N LEU A 40 -2.12 18.74 -10.68
CA LEU A 40 -3.05 17.72 -10.17
C LEU A 40 -3.51 18.05 -8.76
N ARG A 41 -2.60 18.53 -7.87
CA ARG A 41 -2.95 18.90 -6.50
C ARG A 41 -3.89 20.10 -6.41
N LEU A 42 -3.73 21.06 -7.32
CA LEU A 42 -4.65 22.20 -7.42
C LEU A 42 -6.04 21.76 -7.89
N LYS A 43 -6.10 20.80 -8.80
CA LYS A 43 -7.34 20.26 -9.35
C LYS A 43 -8.05 19.30 -8.37
N HIS A 44 -7.28 18.57 -7.58
CA HIS A 44 -7.75 17.57 -6.64
C HIS A 44 -7.20 17.88 -5.23
N PRO A 45 -7.89 18.71 -4.43
CA PRO A 45 -7.44 19.06 -3.07
C PRO A 45 -7.46 17.88 -2.11
N ASP A 46 -8.37 16.92 -2.29
CA ASP A 46 -8.39 15.66 -1.58
C ASP A 46 -7.22 14.74 -1.99
N HIS A 47 -6.59 14.08 -1.00
CA HIS A 47 -5.40 13.26 -1.26
C HIS A 47 -5.72 12.01 -2.08
N VAL A 48 -6.83 11.34 -1.82
CA VAL A 48 -7.22 10.11 -2.52
C VAL A 48 -7.52 10.44 -4.00
N ALA A 49 -8.26 11.51 -4.26
CA ALA A 49 -8.55 11.99 -5.62
C ALA A 49 -7.27 12.42 -6.35
N TYR A 50 -6.35 13.10 -5.66
CA TYR A 50 -5.03 13.45 -6.19
C TYR A 50 -4.21 12.20 -6.56
N TYR A 51 -4.07 11.24 -5.62
CA TYR A 51 -3.29 10.04 -5.85
C TYR A 51 -3.88 9.17 -6.95
N ARG A 52 -5.21 9.07 -7.03
CA ARG A 52 -5.90 8.42 -8.17
C ARG A 52 -5.53 9.05 -9.50
N ALA A 53 -5.50 10.38 -9.60
CA ALA A 53 -5.12 11.09 -10.82
C ALA A 53 -3.64 10.86 -11.20
N VAL A 54 -2.75 10.76 -10.21
CA VAL A 54 -1.35 10.36 -10.40
C VAL A 54 -1.27 8.94 -10.95
N MET A 55 -1.96 7.99 -10.31
CA MET A 55 -2.00 6.58 -10.74
C MET A 55 -2.55 6.42 -12.16
N ALA A 56 -3.62 7.12 -12.53
CA ALA A 56 -4.17 7.10 -13.90
C ALA A 56 -3.14 7.56 -14.94
N SER A 57 -2.41 8.65 -14.61
CA SER A 57 -1.33 9.17 -15.48
C SER A 57 -0.16 8.20 -15.64
N ASP A 58 0.21 7.50 -14.58
CA ASP A 58 1.38 6.62 -14.55
C ASP A 58 1.04 5.22 -15.08
N ALA A 59 -0.13 4.66 -14.75
CA ALA A 59 -0.59 3.36 -15.26
C ALA A 59 -0.75 3.34 -16.80
N GLY A 60 -1.17 4.45 -17.41
CA GLY A 60 -1.26 4.59 -18.85
C GLY A 60 0.09 4.56 -19.57
N ARG A 61 1.19 4.85 -18.88
CA ARG A 61 2.56 4.83 -19.42
C ARG A 61 3.26 3.51 -19.19
N SER A 62 3.24 3.02 -17.96
CA SER A 62 3.82 1.75 -17.53
C SER A 62 3.15 1.28 -16.25
N PRO A 63 2.28 0.25 -16.31
CA PRO A 63 1.62 -0.29 -15.12
C PRO A 63 2.60 -0.81 -14.06
N GLU A 64 3.78 -1.31 -14.46
CA GLU A 64 4.80 -1.76 -13.53
C GLU A 64 5.47 -0.58 -12.81
N ALA A 65 5.75 0.50 -13.54
CA ALA A 65 6.31 1.73 -12.94
C ALA A 65 5.30 2.41 -12.00
N ALA A 66 4.01 2.37 -12.33
CA ALA A 66 2.94 2.90 -11.47
C ALA A 66 2.89 2.22 -10.09
N VAL A 67 3.23 0.94 -10.01
CA VAL A 67 3.36 0.19 -8.75
C VAL A 67 4.80 0.16 -8.20
N GLY A 68 5.64 1.11 -8.57
CA GLY A 68 6.99 1.30 -8.03
C GLY A 68 8.05 0.34 -8.56
N SER A 69 7.82 -0.33 -9.69
CA SER A 69 8.80 -1.26 -10.29
C SER A 69 9.42 -0.67 -11.56
N ARG A 70 10.75 -0.49 -11.54
CA ARG A 70 11.50 0.09 -12.67
C ARG A 70 11.82 -0.91 -13.78
N SER A 71 11.64 -2.21 -13.54
CA SER A 71 11.86 -3.31 -14.49
C SER A 71 10.94 -4.47 -14.15
N HIS A 72 10.66 -5.32 -15.12
CA HIS A 72 9.90 -6.55 -14.94
C HIS A 72 10.55 -7.52 -13.94
N GLU A 73 11.87 -7.66 -13.99
CA GLU A 73 12.61 -8.47 -13.02
C GLU A 73 12.40 -8.00 -11.57
N ARG A 74 12.48 -6.68 -11.34
CA ARG A 74 12.19 -6.10 -10.02
C ARG A 74 10.73 -6.31 -9.62
N TRP A 75 9.80 -6.20 -10.55
CA TRP A 75 8.38 -6.46 -10.33
C TRP A 75 8.16 -7.90 -9.85
N LEU A 76 8.78 -8.89 -10.53
CA LEU A 76 8.72 -10.30 -10.14
C LEU A 76 9.36 -10.54 -8.76
N ALA A 77 10.55 -10.00 -8.51
CA ALA A 77 11.27 -10.18 -7.25
C ALA A 77 10.51 -9.59 -6.04
N LEU A 78 9.93 -8.39 -6.20
CA LEU A 78 9.13 -7.78 -5.14
C LEU A 78 7.82 -8.53 -4.88
N GLY A 79 7.20 -9.07 -5.92
CA GLY A 79 6.01 -9.92 -5.78
C GLY A 79 6.32 -11.23 -5.06
N GLU A 80 7.41 -11.88 -5.43
CA GLU A 80 7.89 -13.10 -4.79
C GLU A 80 8.18 -12.89 -3.30
N MET A 81 8.92 -11.82 -2.98
CA MET A 81 9.25 -11.49 -1.59
C MET A 81 8.01 -11.33 -0.72
N GLN A 82 6.95 -10.66 -1.21
CA GLN A 82 5.70 -10.47 -0.48
C GLN A 82 4.96 -11.78 -0.28
N PHE A 83 4.87 -12.60 -1.34
CA PHE A 83 4.23 -13.89 -1.29
C PHE A 83 4.95 -14.84 -0.33
N ALA A 84 6.26 -15.01 -0.48
CA ALA A 84 7.06 -15.88 0.37
C ALA A 84 6.93 -15.51 1.85
N TYR A 85 6.96 -14.20 2.16
CA TYR A 85 6.78 -13.75 3.54
C TYR A 85 5.44 -14.16 4.13
N LEU A 86 4.32 -13.94 3.42
CA LEU A 86 3.00 -14.32 3.94
C LEU A 86 2.84 -15.85 4.03
N ALA A 87 3.39 -16.61 3.08
CA ALA A 87 3.38 -18.07 3.13
C ALA A 87 4.18 -18.60 4.33
N GLU A 88 5.36 -18.05 4.60
CA GLU A 88 6.16 -18.36 5.81
C GLU A 88 5.44 -17.98 7.11
N HIS A 89 4.54 -16.98 7.07
CA HIS A 89 3.79 -16.47 8.23
C HIS A 89 2.34 -16.93 8.30
N GLY A 90 2.04 -18.03 7.64
CA GLY A 90 0.80 -18.77 7.84
C GLY A 90 -0.31 -18.50 6.83
N LEU A 91 -0.02 -17.89 5.67
CA LEU A 91 -0.98 -17.90 4.57
C LEU A 91 -1.16 -19.33 4.05
N ARG A 92 -2.41 -19.80 4.00
CA ARG A 92 -2.79 -21.15 3.55
C ARG A 92 -3.77 -21.07 2.38
N PRO A 93 -3.87 -22.13 1.54
CA PRO A 93 -4.78 -22.13 0.39
C PRO A 93 -6.25 -21.85 0.73
N GLU A 94 -6.75 -22.36 1.85
CA GLU A 94 -8.13 -22.19 2.30
C GLU A 94 -8.45 -20.80 2.86
N HIS A 95 -7.44 -19.96 3.13
CA HIS A 95 -7.65 -18.62 3.67
C HIS A 95 -8.31 -17.68 2.67
N ARG A 96 -9.18 -16.82 3.16
CA ARG A 96 -9.74 -15.69 2.42
C ARG A 96 -8.87 -14.48 2.65
N MET A 97 -8.35 -13.94 1.57
CA MET A 97 -7.38 -12.83 1.61
C MET A 97 -7.95 -11.57 0.99
N LEU A 98 -7.78 -10.44 1.68
CA LEU A 98 -7.99 -9.10 1.13
C LEU A 98 -6.63 -8.44 0.87
N ASP A 99 -6.40 -7.99 -0.36
CA ASP A 99 -5.22 -7.23 -0.78
C ASP A 99 -5.62 -5.77 -1.05
N ILE A 100 -5.32 -4.89 -0.10
CA ILE A 100 -5.61 -3.45 -0.16
C ILE A 100 -4.53 -2.77 -1.00
N GLY A 101 -4.93 -2.05 -2.05
CA GLY A 101 -4.01 -1.49 -3.02
C GLY A 101 -3.33 -2.59 -3.84
N CYS A 102 -4.11 -3.55 -4.33
CA CYS A 102 -3.63 -4.73 -5.06
C CYS A 102 -2.85 -4.38 -6.35
N GLY A 103 -2.99 -3.14 -6.84
CA GLY A 103 -2.30 -2.64 -8.01
C GLY A 103 -2.55 -3.48 -9.26
N ASN A 104 -1.49 -3.71 -10.02
CA ASN A 104 -1.50 -4.61 -11.18
C ASN A 104 -1.25 -6.07 -10.82
N LEU A 105 -1.52 -6.48 -9.57
CA LEU A 105 -1.30 -7.84 -9.03
C LEU A 105 0.19 -8.25 -8.98
N ARG A 106 1.09 -7.34 -8.63
CA ARG A 106 2.52 -7.66 -8.52
C ARG A 106 2.81 -8.87 -7.63
N ALA A 107 2.21 -8.94 -6.44
CA ALA A 107 2.19 -10.13 -5.60
C ALA A 107 0.89 -10.93 -5.79
N GLY A 108 -0.19 -10.24 -6.12
CA GLY A 108 -1.54 -10.76 -6.19
C GLY A 108 -1.70 -12.00 -7.07
N TRP A 109 -1.00 -12.08 -8.21
CA TRP A 109 -1.08 -13.26 -9.05
C TRP A 109 -0.54 -14.53 -8.37
N ARG A 110 0.49 -14.41 -7.49
CA ARG A 110 1.00 -15.53 -6.70
C ARG A 110 0.04 -15.93 -5.58
N PHE A 111 -0.57 -14.93 -4.93
CA PHE A 111 -1.62 -15.16 -3.93
C PHE A 111 -2.81 -15.90 -4.57
N ILE A 112 -3.27 -15.43 -5.73
CA ILE A 112 -4.38 -16.05 -6.48
C ILE A 112 -4.05 -17.49 -6.88
N ALA A 113 -2.82 -17.74 -7.37
CA ALA A 113 -2.37 -19.09 -7.72
C ALA A 113 -2.35 -20.04 -6.52
N HIS A 114 -1.94 -19.53 -5.35
CA HIS A 114 -1.82 -20.30 -4.11
C HIS A 114 -3.16 -20.57 -3.43
N LEU A 115 -4.03 -19.58 -3.37
CA LEU A 115 -5.32 -19.67 -2.67
C LEU A 115 -6.33 -20.54 -3.42
N ASP A 116 -7.30 -21.08 -2.72
CA ASP A 116 -8.44 -21.74 -3.31
C ASP A 116 -9.27 -20.78 -4.16
N THR A 117 -10.02 -21.33 -5.12
CA THR A 117 -10.82 -20.54 -6.06
C THR A 117 -11.82 -19.64 -5.32
N GLY A 118 -11.83 -18.34 -5.67
CA GLY A 118 -12.73 -17.34 -5.08
C GLY A 118 -12.24 -16.73 -3.76
N ASN A 119 -11.09 -17.15 -3.23
CA ASN A 119 -10.59 -16.70 -1.93
C ASN A 119 -9.71 -15.43 -1.98
N TYR A 120 -9.39 -14.90 -3.15
CA TYR A 120 -8.65 -13.65 -3.29
C TYR A 120 -9.58 -12.47 -3.58
N TYR A 121 -9.43 -11.42 -2.78
CA TYR A 121 -10.13 -10.15 -2.91
C TYR A 121 -9.08 -9.02 -3.05
N GLY A 122 -9.06 -8.35 -4.18
CA GLY A 122 -8.18 -7.20 -4.43
C GLY A 122 -9.01 -5.92 -4.52
N ILE A 123 -8.61 -4.89 -3.79
CA ILE A 123 -9.20 -3.55 -3.91
C ILE A 123 -8.14 -2.53 -4.28
N ASP A 124 -8.51 -1.56 -5.11
CA ASP A 124 -7.64 -0.45 -5.49
C ASP A 124 -8.47 0.81 -5.77
N ILE A 125 -7.87 1.98 -5.65
CA ILE A 125 -8.51 3.27 -5.96
C ILE A 125 -8.51 3.60 -7.46
N SER A 126 -7.66 2.94 -8.26
CA SER A 126 -7.42 3.26 -9.66
C SER A 126 -8.05 2.23 -10.60
N PRO A 127 -9.08 2.60 -11.39
CA PRO A 127 -9.63 1.73 -12.39
C PRO A 127 -8.61 1.32 -13.47
N ASP A 128 -7.68 2.21 -13.81
CA ASP A 128 -6.67 1.95 -14.85
C ASP A 128 -5.69 0.85 -14.41
N ILE A 129 -5.31 0.83 -13.13
CA ILE A 129 -4.44 -0.21 -12.60
C ILE A 129 -5.16 -1.56 -12.49
N LEU A 130 -6.46 -1.57 -12.21
CA LEU A 130 -7.26 -2.80 -12.23
C LEU A 130 -7.45 -3.36 -13.65
N ILE A 131 -7.44 -2.50 -14.68
CA ILE A 131 -7.36 -2.97 -16.07
C ILE A 131 -6.02 -3.68 -16.32
N ALA A 132 -4.92 -3.15 -15.79
CA ALA A 132 -3.62 -3.84 -15.86
C ALA A 132 -3.60 -5.13 -15.03
N ALA A 133 -4.29 -5.17 -13.87
CA ALA A 133 -4.48 -6.37 -13.08
C ALA A 133 -5.18 -7.50 -13.89
N LYS A 134 -6.23 -7.18 -14.64
CA LYS A 134 -6.90 -8.14 -15.53
C LYS A 134 -5.96 -8.71 -16.60
N ARG A 135 -5.05 -7.89 -17.15
CA ARG A 135 -4.02 -8.38 -18.09
C ARG A 135 -3.06 -9.34 -17.41
N THR A 136 -2.67 -9.07 -16.17
CA THR A 136 -1.83 -9.98 -15.36
C THR A 136 -2.53 -11.32 -15.17
N LEU A 137 -3.84 -11.34 -14.82
CA LEU A 137 -4.60 -12.58 -14.73
C LEU A 137 -4.58 -13.36 -16.03
N THR A 138 -4.74 -12.71 -17.18
CA THR A 138 -4.67 -13.37 -18.49
C THR A 138 -3.28 -13.92 -18.77
N THR A 139 -2.22 -13.16 -18.45
CA THR A 139 -0.82 -13.58 -18.67
C THR A 139 -0.45 -14.82 -17.89
N TYR A 140 -0.97 -14.97 -16.66
CA TYR A 140 -0.70 -16.10 -15.79
C TYR A 140 -1.83 -17.16 -15.77
N GLU A 141 -2.82 -17.04 -16.66
CA GLU A 141 -3.93 -18.00 -16.83
C GLU A 141 -4.71 -18.28 -15.52
N LEU A 142 -5.00 -17.18 -14.77
CA LEU A 142 -5.62 -17.26 -13.43
C LEU A 142 -7.10 -16.86 -13.39
N GLN A 143 -7.77 -16.70 -14.54
CA GLN A 143 -9.18 -16.28 -14.59
C GLN A 143 -10.10 -17.29 -13.89
N ASP A 144 -9.81 -18.58 -14.03
CA ASP A 144 -10.59 -19.67 -13.43
C ASP A 144 -10.46 -19.75 -11.90
N LYS A 145 -9.49 -19.02 -11.32
CA LYS A 145 -9.40 -18.82 -9.87
C LYS A 145 -10.44 -17.84 -9.32
N LEU A 146 -11.20 -17.17 -10.19
CA LEU A 146 -12.29 -16.25 -9.86
C LEU A 146 -11.91 -15.18 -8.81
N PRO A 147 -10.82 -14.44 -8.97
CA PRO A 147 -10.46 -13.39 -8.04
C PRO A 147 -11.45 -12.22 -8.10
N HIS A 148 -11.78 -11.66 -6.93
CA HIS A 148 -12.64 -10.49 -6.81
C HIS A 148 -11.79 -9.21 -6.89
N LEU A 149 -11.99 -8.41 -7.94
CA LEU A 149 -11.27 -7.11 -8.11
C LEU A 149 -12.28 -5.97 -8.08
N THR A 150 -12.14 -5.06 -7.11
CA THR A 150 -13.11 -3.99 -6.84
C THR A 150 -12.42 -2.64 -6.71
N ILE A 151 -13.04 -1.59 -7.26
CA ILE A 151 -12.62 -0.21 -7.05
C ILE A 151 -13.20 0.27 -5.70
N THR A 152 -12.35 0.86 -4.85
CA THR A 152 -12.80 1.57 -3.65
C THR A 152 -12.44 3.05 -3.71
N GLN A 153 -13.10 3.87 -2.89
CA GLN A 153 -12.81 5.30 -2.77
C GLN A 153 -12.29 5.69 -1.39
N ASP A 154 -12.48 4.80 -0.42
CA ASP A 154 -12.12 4.96 0.98
C ASP A 154 -11.70 3.60 1.57
N LEU A 155 -11.32 3.61 2.83
CA LEU A 155 -10.96 2.42 3.60
C LEU A 155 -11.91 2.15 4.78
N THR A 156 -13.17 2.58 4.67
CA THR A 156 -14.24 2.19 5.61
C THR A 156 -14.57 0.70 5.51
N LEU A 157 -14.28 0.09 4.36
CA LEU A 157 -14.48 -1.33 4.08
C LEU A 157 -15.91 -1.83 4.30
N ASP A 158 -16.90 -0.92 4.30
CA ASP A 158 -18.30 -1.22 4.66
C ASP A 158 -18.99 -2.21 3.73
N PHE A 159 -18.54 -2.28 2.48
CA PHE A 159 -19.04 -3.22 1.47
C PHE A 159 -18.53 -4.66 1.67
N LEU A 160 -17.59 -4.88 2.59
CA LEU A 160 -17.03 -6.20 2.88
C LEU A 160 -17.71 -6.83 4.11
N PRO A 161 -17.87 -8.15 4.13
CA PRO A 161 -18.51 -8.85 5.25
C PRO A 161 -17.66 -8.78 6.52
N ALA A 162 -18.34 -8.77 7.67
CA ALA A 162 -17.67 -8.83 8.97
C ALA A 162 -17.15 -10.24 9.25
N GLY A 163 -16.00 -10.34 9.97
CA GLY A 163 -15.43 -11.60 10.44
C GLY A 163 -15.07 -12.58 9.30
N TYR A 164 -14.66 -12.07 8.15
CA TYR A 164 -14.58 -12.88 6.94
C TYR A 164 -13.16 -13.18 6.47
N PHE A 165 -12.22 -12.25 6.62
CA PHE A 165 -10.87 -12.37 6.07
C PHE A 165 -9.88 -12.93 7.08
N ASP A 166 -9.22 -14.03 6.72
CA ASP A 166 -8.15 -14.63 7.50
C ASP A 166 -6.85 -13.81 7.39
N VAL A 167 -6.59 -13.23 6.21
CA VAL A 167 -5.43 -12.40 5.93
C VAL A 167 -5.85 -11.14 5.21
N VAL A 168 -5.49 -9.98 5.78
CA VAL A 168 -5.54 -8.69 5.09
C VAL A 168 -4.11 -8.21 4.84
N HIS A 169 -3.84 -7.67 3.66
CA HIS A 169 -2.52 -7.24 3.22
C HIS A 169 -2.58 -5.85 2.59
N ALA A 170 -1.60 -4.99 2.91
CA ALA A 170 -1.41 -3.71 2.24
C ALA A 170 0.09 -3.44 2.07
N HIS A 171 0.60 -3.55 0.86
CA HIS A 171 2.02 -3.33 0.60
C HIS A 171 2.26 -2.09 -0.26
N SER A 172 3.07 -1.15 0.23
CA SER A 172 3.32 0.16 -0.40
C SER A 172 2.06 1.02 -0.58
N VAL A 173 1.08 0.87 0.29
CA VAL A 173 -0.12 1.71 0.33
C VAL A 173 0.08 2.84 1.33
N PHE A 174 0.45 2.51 2.57
CA PHE A 174 0.58 3.49 3.64
C PHE A 174 1.86 4.32 3.58
N SER A 175 2.83 3.92 2.77
CA SER A 175 3.93 4.80 2.37
C SER A 175 3.48 5.99 1.49
N HIS A 176 2.30 5.87 0.86
CA HIS A 176 1.72 6.90 0.00
C HIS A 176 0.43 7.51 0.57
N SER A 177 0.11 7.21 1.82
CA SER A 177 -1.13 7.64 2.47
C SER A 177 -0.86 8.60 3.62
N PRO A 178 -1.61 9.71 3.74
CA PRO A 178 -1.58 10.53 4.93
C PRO A 178 -2.16 9.76 6.14
N LEU A 179 -1.86 10.22 7.35
CA LEU A 179 -2.21 9.52 8.58
C LEU A 179 -3.71 9.27 8.73
N GLU A 180 -4.53 10.18 8.22
CA GLU A 180 -6.00 10.10 8.25
C GLU A 180 -6.54 8.89 7.49
N VAL A 181 -5.90 8.51 6.36
CA VAL A 181 -6.27 7.33 5.57
C VAL A 181 -5.86 6.04 6.28
N ILE A 182 -4.71 6.06 6.95
CA ILE A 182 -4.26 4.93 7.79
C ILE A 182 -5.19 4.76 8.99
N ASP A 183 -5.56 5.85 9.64
CA ASP A 183 -6.49 5.89 10.78
C ASP A 183 -7.86 5.31 10.39
N GLU A 184 -8.41 5.73 9.26
CA GLU A 184 -9.66 5.18 8.71
C GLU A 184 -9.56 3.67 8.49
N CYS A 185 -8.49 3.17 7.86
CA CYS A 185 -8.31 1.73 7.65
C CYS A 185 -8.24 0.96 8.98
N LEU A 186 -7.46 1.46 9.94
CA LEU A 186 -7.30 0.81 11.25
C LEU A 186 -8.60 0.84 12.09
N ALA A 187 -9.43 1.87 11.93
CA ALA A 187 -10.74 1.95 12.57
C ALA A 187 -11.72 0.86 12.07
N HIS A 188 -11.55 0.39 10.85
CA HIS A 188 -12.54 -0.50 10.20
C HIS A 188 -12.04 -1.92 9.92
N VAL A 189 -10.73 -2.12 9.80
CA VAL A 189 -10.16 -3.43 9.44
C VAL A 189 -10.48 -4.53 10.46
N GLY A 190 -10.52 -4.20 11.76
CA GLY A 190 -10.87 -5.16 12.82
C GLY A 190 -12.23 -5.82 12.63
N ARG A 191 -13.21 -5.09 12.06
CA ARG A 191 -14.55 -5.61 11.79
C ARG A 191 -14.55 -6.76 10.77
N ILE A 192 -13.70 -6.68 9.77
CA ILE A 192 -13.67 -7.65 8.66
C ILE A 192 -12.75 -8.85 8.92
N LEU A 193 -11.84 -8.77 9.91
CA LEU A 193 -10.96 -9.88 10.27
C LEU A 193 -11.74 -11.04 10.86
N ALA A 194 -11.49 -12.23 10.33
CA ALA A 194 -11.97 -13.49 10.92
C ALA A 194 -11.34 -13.73 12.29
N PRO A 195 -11.94 -14.58 13.16
CA PRO A 195 -11.29 -15.00 14.39
C PRO A 195 -9.90 -15.59 14.12
N GLY A 196 -8.86 -15.01 14.74
CA GLY A 196 -7.46 -15.39 14.51
C GLY A 196 -6.84 -14.81 13.24
N GLY A 197 -7.60 -14.05 12.45
CA GLY A 197 -7.10 -13.35 11.27
C GLY A 197 -6.20 -12.16 11.62
N PHE A 198 -5.41 -11.72 10.65
CA PHE A 198 -4.48 -10.61 10.82
C PHE A 198 -4.42 -9.68 9.61
N PHE A 199 -3.95 -8.47 9.84
CA PHE A 199 -3.66 -7.49 8.81
C PHE A 199 -2.17 -7.10 8.85
N ASP A 200 -1.46 -7.36 7.75
CA ASP A 200 -0.07 -6.94 7.52
C ASP A 200 -0.01 -5.73 6.61
N PHE A 201 0.60 -4.65 7.07
CA PHE A 201 0.83 -3.49 6.20
C PHE A 201 2.27 -2.99 6.25
N SER A 202 2.76 -2.47 5.12
CA SER A 202 4.06 -1.82 5.05
C SER A 202 3.96 -0.29 5.05
N PHE A 203 5.01 0.38 5.53
CA PHE A 203 5.14 1.83 5.61
C PHE A 203 6.60 2.27 5.49
N ASP A 204 6.83 3.51 5.10
CA ASP A 204 8.16 4.11 5.12
C ASP A 204 8.49 4.61 6.53
N ARG A 205 9.54 4.03 7.13
CA ARG A 205 9.94 4.28 8.51
C ARG A 205 10.88 5.47 8.64
N THR A 206 10.69 6.25 9.70
CA THR A 206 11.67 7.25 10.15
C THR A 206 11.92 7.15 11.66
N GLU A 207 13.17 7.32 12.07
CA GLU A 207 13.53 7.49 13.48
C GLU A 207 13.49 8.95 13.92
N GLY A 208 13.48 9.88 12.96
CA GLY A 208 13.42 11.32 13.20
C GLY A 208 11.97 11.84 13.27
N ALA A 209 11.81 13.12 12.91
CA ALA A 209 10.49 13.71 12.77
C ALA A 209 9.74 13.09 11.58
N GLU A 210 8.46 12.84 11.75
CA GLU A 210 7.59 12.40 10.67
C GLU A 210 7.49 13.47 9.60
N HIS A 211 7.53 13.08 8.34
CA HIS A 211 7.61 14.02 7.23
C HIS A 211 7.05 13.44 5.94
N GLN A 212 6.80 14.33 5.00
CA GLN A 212 6.35 14.00 3.66
C GLN A 212 7.40 14.42 2.62
N VAL A 213 7.67 13.54 1.66
CA VAL A 213 8.55 13.82 0.52
C VAL A 213 7.73 13.83 -0.77
N LEU A 214 7.98 14.80 -1.65
CA LEU A 214 7.34 14.92 -2.98
C LEU A 214 5.80 14.82 -3.00
N ARG A 215 5.12 15.10 -1.89
CA ARG A 215 3.66 15.03 -1.71
C ARG A 215 3.04 13.62 -1.82
N GLU A 216 3.85 12.60 -2.04
CA GLU A 216 3.40 11.24 -2.29
C GLU A 216 3.94 10.26 -1.28
N ASP A 217 5.14 10.50 -0.71
CA ASP A 217 5.81 9.58 0.19
C ASP A 217 5.75 10.10 1.63
N PHE A 218 5.14 9.32 2.52
CA PHE A 218 4.92 9.66 3.92
C PHE A 218 5.79 8.76 4.80
N TYR A 219 6.54 9.38 5.71
CA TYR A 219 7.44 8.69 6.63
C TYR A 219 6.90 8.79 8.04
N TYR A 220 6.67 7.65 8.66
CA TYR A 220 6.10 7.53 9.99
C TYR A 220 7.07 6.87 10.98
N ARG A 221 6.92 7.22 12.25
CA ARG A 221 7.56 6.48 13.33
C ARG A 221 6.75 5.22 13.62
N THR A 222 7.45 4.13 13.89
CA THR A 222 6.82 2.86 14.28
C THR A 222 5.85 3.04 15.45
N ASP A 223 6.27 3.75 16.50
CA ASP A 223 5.44 4.00 17.68
C ASP A 223 4.14 4.75 17.38
N THR A 224 4.14 5.65 16.40
CA THR A 224 2.92 6.37 15.99
C THR A 224 1.89 5.41 15.44
N LEU A 225 2.29 4.53 14.52
CA LEU A 225 1.36 3.57 13.90
C LEU A 225 0.93 2.48 14.88
N LEU A 226 1.82 2.01 15.77
CA LEU A 226 1.45 1.07 16.84
C LEU A 226 0.43 1.67 17.80
N ARG A 227 0.62 2.93 18.23
CA ARG A 227 -0.35 3.62 19.10
C ARG A 227 -1.69 3.84 18.40
N LEU A 228 -1.66 4.20 17.10
CA LEU A 228 -2.85 4.41 16.30
C LEU A 228 -3.69 3.12 16.24
N ALA A 229 -3.07 1.99 15.90
CA ALA A 229 -3.75 0.70 15.84
C ALA A 229 -4.35 0.30 17.21
N ARG A 230 -3.59 0.47 18.29
CA ARG A 230 -4.06 0.20 19.67
C ARG A 230 -5.19 1.13 20.08
N GLY A 231 -5.21 2.38 19.60
CA GLY A 231 -6.30 3.32 19.82
C GLY A 231 -7.64 2.86 19.25
N HIS A 232 -7.62 1.99 18.25
CA HIS A 232 -8.79 1.31 17.68
C HIS A 232 -9.05 -0.07 18.28
N GLY A 233 -8.41 -0.41 19.40
CA GLY A 233 -8.61 -1.69 20.08
C GLY A 233 -7.92 -2.89 19.43
N LEU A 234 -7.01 -2.66 18.48
CA LEU A 234 -6.25 -3.72 17.84
C LEU A 234 -4.97 -4.04 18.61
N GLU A 235 -4.58 -5.30 18.64
CA GLU A 235 -3.23 -5.69 18.96
C GLU A 235 -2.31 -5.33 17.79
N ALA A 236 -1.13 -4.78 18.07
CA ALA A 236 -0.21 -4.35 17.03
C ALA A 236 1.23 -4.67 17.41
N ARG A 237 1.98 -5.26 16.48
CA ARG A 237 3.39 -5.58 16.62
C ARG A 237 4.19 -5.19 15.39
N PHE A 238 5.41 -4.75 15.60
CA PHE A 238 6.40 -4.55 14.55
C PHE A 238 6.98 -5.90 14.11
N MET A 239 7.23 -6.05 12.80
CA MET A 239 7.72 -7.30 12.22
C MET A 239 9.21 -7.18 11.94
N ASP A 240 10.05 -7.46 12.95
CA ASP A 240 11.51 -7.32 12.88
C ASP A 240 12.15 -8.21 11.81
N ASP A 241 11.59 -9.38 11.58
CA ASP A 241 12.05 -10.33 10.56
C ASP A 241 11.81 -9.84 9.13
N TRP A 242 10.86 -8.92 8.92
CA TRP A 242 10.66 -8.26 7.65
C TRP A 242 11.83 -7.33 7.29
N GLU A 243 12.46 -6.70 8.27
CA GLU A 243 13.59 -5.78 8.06
C GLU A 243 14.80 -6.45 7.37
N ALA A 244 14.94 -7.76 7.47
CA ALA A 244 15.99 -8.52 6.78
C ALA A 244 15.72 -8.70 5.27
N ARG A 245 14.54 -8.36 4.78
CA ARG A 245 14.16 -8.49 3.37
C ARG A 245 14.73 -7.31 2.55
N PRO A 246 15.05 -7.51 1.25
CA PRO A 246 15.64 -6.48 0.39
C PRO A 246 14.60 -5.43 -0.06
N HIS A 247 13.86 -4.87 0.90
CA HIS A 247 12.83 -3.86 0.69
C HIS A 247 13.03 -2.71 1.68
N GLY A 248 12.90 -1.47 1.20
CA GLY A 248 13.14 -0.28 2.02
C GLY A 248 12.01 0.12 2.96
N GLN A 249 10.92 -0.65 3.04
CA GLN A 249 9.77 -0.38 3.92
C GLN A 249 9.76 -1.31 5.12
N SER A 250 9.30 -0.79 6.25
CA SER A 250 9.04 -1.55 7.47
C SER A 250 7.62 -2.13 7.46
N LYS A 251 7.34 -3.10 8.35
CA LYS A 251 6.05 -3.78 8.40
C LYS A 251 5.50 -3.83 9.83
N ILE A 252 4.18 -3.65 9.94
CA ILE A 252 3.40 -3.88 11.16
C ILE A 252 2.34 -4.93 10.86
N ARG A 253 2.10 -5.82 11.84
CA ARG A 253 0.97 -6.73 11.89
C ARG A 253 -0.01 -6.28 12.96
N VAL A 254 -1.30 -6.26 12.62
CA VAL A 254 -2.38 -6.03 13.59
C VAL A 254 -3.37 -7.19 13.56
N SER A 255 -4.05 -7.41 14.69
CA SER A 255 -5.10 -8.41 14.83
C SER A 255 -6.14 -7.94 15.86
N ASN A 256 -7.31 -8.56 15.86
CA ASN A 256 -8.23 -8.39 16.97
C ASN A 256 -7.63 -9.03 18.23
N PRO A 257 -7.88 -8.49 19.43
CA PRO A 257 -7.53 -9.14 20.66
C PRO A 257 -8.12 -10.55 20.73
N ALA A 258 -7.35 -11.49 21.30
CA ALA A 258 -7.86 -12.82 21.57
C ALA A 258 -9.14 -12.72 22.41
N GLN A 259 -10.24 -13.31 21.96
CA GLN A 259 -11.43 -13.38 22.80
C GLN A 259 -11.11 -14.26 24.01
N PRO A 260 -11.43 -13.81 25.23
CA PRO A 260 -11.32 -14.68 26.39
C PRO A 260 -12.19 -15.91 26.18
N ALA A 261 -11.59 -17.10 26.43
CA ALA A 261 -12.25 -18.40 26.30
C ALA A 261 -13.42 -18.55 27.28
#